data_e18a7bf0bfae77f3ee1ad75f8feb296c
#
_entry.id   e18a7bf0bfae77f3ee1ad75f8feb296c
#
_cell.length_a   1.000
_cell.length_b   1.000
_cell.length_c   1.000
_cell.angle_alpha   90.00
_cell.angle_beta   90.00
_cell.angle_gamma   90.00
#
_symmetry.space_group_name_H-M   'P 1'
#
loop_
_entity.id
_entity.type
_entity.pdbx_description
1 polymer ?
#
loop_
_entity_poly.entity_id
_entity_poly.type
_entity_poly.pdbx_seq_one_letter_code
_entity_poly.pdbx_strand_id
1 'polypeptide(L)'
;MAERIVSLILNDMKIDDTCCEEIALLINGFGATPLQELYLDNMIYIVDNMSQVIIENEVQFCELDSYAGDGDFGMSVAKGFKQLKREWKQILSEKYNNIGEFLNSCSLVIMEHCGGASGPIWGSAFRAAGKQVETKSELTVSEFAEMMEAAVKGIQTTGERSFGRGAVVGDKMLIDALAPCADAWKDCANKNIKFKEAFLIGAKVAIEGANNTKEIVARMGRAGTVGDRSLGHPDAGAYGLGVIFTEIAKTIK
;
A
#
# COMPACT_ATOMS: atom_id res chain seq x y z
N MET A 1 25.20 -10.87 13.72
CA MET A 1 24.39 -11.21 14.92
C MET A 1 23.28 -12.19 14.56
N ALA A 2 22.50 -11.98 13.51
CA ALA A 2 21.44 -12.89 13.05
C ALA A 2 21.96 -14.32 12.77
N GLU A 3 23.02 -14.49 12.00
CA GLU A 3 23.62 -15.81 11.70
C GLU A 3 24.00 -16.60 12.95
N ARG A 4 24.49 -15.92 13.99
CA ARG A 4 24.86 -16.57 15.26
C ARG A 4 23.65 -17.03 16.05
N ILE A 5 22.54 -16.28 16.00
CA ILE A 5 21.27 -16.67 16.63
C ILE A 5 20.65 -17.86 15.90
N VAL A 6 20.64 -17.82 14.55
CA VAL A 6 20.17 -18.92 13.69
C VAL A 6 20.96 -20.20 14.00
N SER A 7 22.29 -20.14 14.03
CA SER A 7 23.14 -21.29 14.33
C SER A 7 22.88 -21.87 15.74
N LEU A 8 22.61 -21.01 16.73
CA LEU A 8 22.28 -21.47 18.09
C LEU A 8 20.92 -22.17 18.11
N ILE A 9 19.91 -21.64 17.45
CA ILE A 9 18.57 -22.22 17.37
C ILE A 9 18.61 -23.56 16.64
N LEU A 10 19.29 -23.65 15.48
CA LEU A 10 19.43 -24.88 14.71
C LEU A 10 20.14 -25.98 15.52
N ASN A 11 21.21 -25.62 16.24
CA ASN A 11 21.92 -26.55 17.12
C ASN A 11 21.06 -27.07 18.30
N ASP A 12 20.26 -26.19 18.90
CA ASP A 12 19.39 -26.54 20.03
C ASP A 12 18.20 -27.44 19.59
N MET A 13 17.67 -27.22 18.39
CA MET A 13 16.58 -28.00 17.81
C MET A 13 17.04 -29.33 17.19
N LYS A 14 18.35 -29.60 17.12
CA LYS A 14 18.91 -30.80 16.46
C LYS A 14 18.38 -31.06 15.04
N ILE A 15 18.18 -29.99 14.28
CA ILE A 15 17.75 -30.06 12.89
C ILE A 15 18.98 -30.39 12.04
N ASP A 16 18.92 -31.50 11.33
CA ASP A 16 19.95 -31.91 10.37
C ASP A 16 19.69 -31.19 9.03
N ASP A 17 20.73 -30.58 8.46
CA ASP A 17 20.68 -29.83 7.19
C ASP A 17 20.23 -30.68 5.99
N THR A 18 20.13 -32.00 6.16
CA THR A 18 19.75 -32.93 5.08
C THR A 18 18.26 -33.16 4.92
N CYS A 19 17.41 -32.69 5.85
CA CYS A 19 16.00 -33.02 5.89
C CYS A 19 15.02 -31.88 5.59
N CYS A 20 15.48 -30.63 5.46
CA CYS A 20 14.59 -29.48 5.26
C CYS A 20 15.00 -28.67 4.02
N GLU A 21 14.12 -28.62 3.03
CA GLU A 21 14.33 -27.78 1.84
C GLU A 21 14.08 -26.29 2.12
N GLU A 22 13.29 -25.94 3.14
CA GLU A 22 13.03 -24.54 3.56
C GLU A 22 12.82 -24.47 5.08
N ILE A 23 13.52 -23.54 5.76
CA ILE A 23 13.25 -23.18 7.15
C ILE A 23 12.74 -21.75 7.15
N ALA A 24 11.48 -21.54 7.52
CA ALA A 24 10.91 -20.22 7.76
C ALA A 24 11.28 -19.74 9.18
N LEU A 25 12.26 -18.86 9.30
CA LEU A 25 12.62 -18.24 10.57
C LEU A 25 11.77 -16.98 10.78
N LEU A 26 10.77 -17.06 11.65
CA LEU A 26 10.02 -15.90 12.09
C LEU A 26 10.80 -15.20 13.22
N ILE A 27 11.62 -14.22 12.90
CA ILE A 27 12.26 -13.36 13.89
C ILE A 27 11.19 -12.38 14.40
N ASN A 28 10.53 -12.77 15.48
CA ASN A 28 9.64 -11.88 16.22
C ASN A 28 10.47 -11.10 17.22
N GLY A 29 10.44 -9.76 17.18
CA GLY A 29 11.03 -8.90 18.20
C GLY A 29 10.30 -9.14 19.53
N PHE A 30 10.68 -10.14 20.28
CA PHE A 30 10.23 -10.64 21.59
C PHE A 30 9.26 -9.72 22.38
N GLY A 31 8.18 -9.25 21.75
CA GLY A 31 7.06 -8.56 22.40
C GLY A 31 7.36 -7.31 23.24
N ALA A 32 8.63 -6.96 23.44
CA ALA A 32 9.05 -5.92 24.36
C ALA A 32 9.55 -4.63 23.72
N THR A 33 9.84 -4.64 22.40
CA THR A 33 10.28 -3.44 21.70
C THR A 33 9.17 -3.02 20.73
N PRO A 34 8.45 -1.92 21.00
CA PRO A 34 7.52 -1.39 20.01
C PRO A 34 8.31 -0.99 18.76
N LEU A 35 7.75 -1.27 17.59
CA LEU A 35 8.31 -0.84 16.32
C LEU A 35 8.51 0.68 16.39
N GLN A 36 9.75 1.11 16.56
CA GLN A 36 10.14 2.51 16.47
C GLN A 36 10.55 2.86 15.05
N GLU A 37 10.92 1.84 14.26
CA GLU A 37 11.43 1.93 12.90
C GLU A 37 10.79 0.83 12.05
N LEU A 38 10.53 1.12 10.80
CA LEU A 38 9.98 0.19 9.83
C LEU A 38 11.09 -0.26 8.89
N TYR A 39 11.48 -1.51 9.00
CA TYR A 39 12.55 -2.12 8.21
C TYR A 39 12.07 -2.62 6.85
N LEU A 40 13.01 -2.92 5.96
CA LEU A 40 12.73 -3.49 4.63
C LEU A 40 11.84 -4.74 4.71
N ASP A 41 12.08 -5.65 5.64
CA ASP A 41 11.26 -6.85 5.81
C ASP A 41 9.79 -6.53 6.17
N ASN A 42 9.58 -5.47 6.95
CA ASN A 42 8.24 -4.98 7.26
C ASN A 42 7.58 -4.37 6.01
N MET A 43 8.33 -3.65 5.17
CA MET A 43 7.81 -3.10 3.92
C MET A 43 7.45 -4.21 2.93
N ILE A 44 8.28 -5.24 2.80
CA ILE A 44 7.98 -6.44 2.02
C ILE A 44 6.67 -7.08 2.49
N TYR A 45 6.51 -7.26 3.81
CA TYR A 45 5.29 -7.79 4.41
C TYR A 45 4.06 -6.91 4.12
N ILE A 46 4.20 -5.57 4.21
CA ILE A 46 3.12 -4.62 3.89
C ILE A 46 2.66 -4.78 2.44
N VAL A 47 3.60 -4.83 1.48
CA VAL A 47 3.27 -4.96 0.05
C VAL A 47 2.69 -6.34 -0.25
N ASP A 48 3.16 -7.40 0.40
CA ASP A 48 2.60 -8.74 0.28
C ASP A 48 1.14 -8.79 0.77
N ASN A 49 0.86 -8.23 1.95
CA ASN A 49 -0.48 -8.10 2.50
C ASN A 49 -1.39 -7.25 1.62
N MET A 50 -0.91 -6.09 1.16
CA MET A 50 -1.64 -5.24 0.21
C MET A 50 -2.05 -6.04 -1.03
N SER A 51 -1.13 -6.82 -1.59
CA SER A 51 -1.39 -7.66 -2.76
C SER A 51 -2.49 -8.69 -2.48
N GLN A 52 -2.42 -9.35 -1.34
CA GLN A 52 -3.42 -10.34 -0.92
C GLN A 52 -4.80 -9.71 -0.75
N VAL A 53 -4.90 -8.59 -0.03
CA VAL A 53 -6.15 -7.86 0.20
C VAL A 53 -6.80 -7.42 -1.11
N ILE A 54 -6.03 -6.90 -2.06
CA ILE A 54 -6.52 -6.48 -3.38
C ILE A 54 -7.08 -7.68 -4.15
N ILE A 55 -6.38 -8.81 -4.14
CA ILE A 55 -6.79 -10.02 -4.85
C ILE A 55 -8.07 -10.61 -4.26
N GLU A 56 -8.17 -10.65 -2.93
CA GLU A 56 -9.34 -11.20 -2.22
C GLU A 56 -10.59 -10.34 -2.38
N ASN A 57 -10.42 -9.02 -2.53
CA ASN A 57 -11.54 -8.08 -2.67
C ASN A 57 -11.83 -7.67 -4.12
N GLU A 58 -11.25 -8.35 -5.12
CA GLU A 58 -11.43 -8.03 -6.55
C GLU A 58 -12.90 -7.88 -6.95
N VAL A 59 -13.74 -8.84 -6.59
CA VAL A 59 -15.17 -8.83 -6.93
C VAL A 59 -15.88 -7.67 -6.26
N GLN A 60 -15.65 -7.46 -4.96
CA GLN A 60 -16.28 -6.37 -4.21
C GLN A 60 -15.89 -5.00 -4.77
N PHE A 61 -14.64 -4.82 -5.18
CA PHE A 61 -14.18 -3.56 -5.78
C PHE A 61 -14.78 -3.33 -7.18
N CYS A 62 -15.01 -4.40 -7.96
CA CYS A 62 -15.75 -4.30 -9.23
C CYS A 62 -17.21 -3.94 -9.01
N GLU A 63 -17.88 -4.59 -8.06
CA GLU A 63 -19.28 -4.30 -7.72
C GLU A 63 -19.44 -2.84 -7.30
N LEU A 64 -18.54 -2.34 -6.45
CA LEU A 64 -18.58 -0.96 -5.99
C LEU A 64 -18.34 0.03 -7.14
N ASP A 65 -17.41 -0.26 -8.04
CA ASP A 65 -17.14 0.58 -9.21
C ASP A 65 -18.33 0.62 -10.18
N SER A 66 -19.13 -0.44 -10.26
CA SER A 66 -20.27 -0.52 -11.19
C SER A 66 -21.36 0.54 -10.96
N TYR A 67 -21.41 1.15 -9.76
CA TYR A 67 -22.39 2.21 -9.45
C TYR A 67 -22.10 3.53 -10.18
N ALA A 68 -20.81 3.85 -10.39
CA ALA A 68 -20.40 5.11 -11.00
C ALA A 68 -19.37 4.97 -12.12
N GLY A 69 -18.75 3.79 -12.24
CA GLY A 69 -17.77 3.42 -13.25
C GLY A 69 -18.32 2.39 -14.24
N ASP A 70 -17.43 1.56 -14.75
CA ASP A 70 -17.76 0.44 -15.66
C ASP A 70 -17.60 -0.94 -15.00
N GLY A 71 -17.35 -0.98 -13.69
CA GLY A 71 -17.25 -2.20 -12.93
C GLY A 71 -15.94 -2.96 -13.11
N ASP A 72 -14.89 -2.35 -13.66
CA ASP A 72 -13.63 -3.02 -13.96
C ASP A 72 -12.50 -2.72 -12.96
N PHE A 73 -12.68 -1.79 -12.02
CA PHE A 73 -11.64 -1.33 -11.11
C PHE A 73 -10.96 -2.46 -10.34
N GLY A 74 -11.74 -3.35 -9.72
CA GLY A 74 -11.20 -4.47 -8.95
C GLY A 74 -10.34 -5.39 -9.81
N MET A 75 -10.84 -5.78 -10.99
CA MET A 75 -10.14 -6.63 -11.94
C MET A 75 -8.88 -5.94 -12.48
N SER A 76 -8.98 -4.66 -12.81
CA SER A 76 -7.88 -3.86 -13.34
C SER A 76 -6.72 -3.76 -12.35
N VAL A 77 -7.00 -3.49 -11.07
CA VAL A 77 -5.98 -3.41 -10.03
C VAL A 77 -5.46 -4.80 -9.67
N ALA A 78 -6.34 -5.78 -9.46
CA ALA A 78 -5.93 -7.13 -9.08
C ALA A 78 -5.05 -7.81 -10.13
N LYS A 79 -5.20 -7.49 -11.42
CA LYS A 79 -4.35 -8.03 -12.48
C LYS A 79 -2.86 -7.73 -12.23
N GLY A 80 -2.52 -6.49 -11.87
CA GLY A 80 -1.14 -6.10 -11.57
C GLY A 80 -0.61 -6.77 -10.30
N PHE A 81 -1.41 -6.80 -9.23
CA PHE A 81 -0.99 -7.40 -7.97
C PHE A 81 -0.92 -8.94 -8.02
N LYS A 82 -1.75 -9.60 -8.85
CA LYS A 82 -1.58 -11.03 -9.18
C LYS A 82 -0.26 -11.29 -9.90
N GLN A 83 0.13 -10.41 -10.83
CA GLN A 83 1.42 -10.53 -11.50
C GLN A 83 2.58 -10.28 -10.53
N LEU A 84 2.48 -9.27 -9.67
CA LEU A 84 3.45 -9.03 -8.61
C LEU A 84 3.67 -10.27 -7.73
N LYS A 85 2.59 -10.97 -7.33
CA LYS A 85 2.66 -12.23 -6.58
C LYS A 85 3.31 -13.37 -7.39
N ARG A 86 3.10 -13.45 -8.70
CA ARG A 86 3.76 -14.44 -9.56
C ARG A 86 5.28 -14.22 -9.65
N GLU A 87 5.70 -12.95 -9.70
CA GLU A 87 7.10 -12.56 -9.77
C GLU A 87 7.75 -12.43 -8.39
N TRP A 88 7.01 -12.66 -7.30
CA TRP A 88 7.46 -12.38 -5.93
C TRP A 88 8.79 -13.02 -5.57
N LYS A 89 8.97 -14.31 -5.91
CA LYS A 89 10.23 -15.04 -5.66
C LYS A 89 11.39 -14.41 -6.43
N GLN A 90 11.18 -13.99 -7.67
CA GLN A 90 12.20 -13.33 -8.48
C GLN A 90 12.54 -11.97 -7.88
N ILE A 91 11.54 -11.14 -7.56
CA ILE A 91 11.73 -9.84 -6.92
C ILE A 91 12.56 -10.00 -5.64
N LEU A 92 12.19 -10.89 -4.74
CA LEU A 92 12.92 -11.10 -3.49
C LEU A 92 14.33 -11.68 -3.69
N SER A 93 14.61 -12.34 -4.81
CA SER A 93 15.96 -12.87 -5.12
C SER A 93 16.96 -11.77 -5.49
N GLU A 94 16.53 -10.57 -5.83
CA GLU A 94 17.37 -9.43 -6.22
C GLU A 94 18.19 -8.83 -5.06
N LYS A 95 17.91 -9.25 -3.81
CA LYS A 95 18.65 -8.82 -2.60
C LYS A 95 18.75 -7.29 -2.49
N TYR A 96 17.62 -6.64 -2.32
CA TYR A 96 17.57 -5.19 -2.13
C TYR A 96 18.35 -4.74 -0.89
N ASN A 97 19.04 -3.61 -1.03
CA ASN A 97 19.76 -2.99 0.07
C ASN A 97 18.91 -1.96 0.82
N ASN A 98 17.82 -1.52 0.22
CA ASN A 98 16.97 -0.46 0.76
C ASN A 98 15.51 -0.59 0.29
N ILE A 99 14.64 0.12 0.99
CA ILE A 99 13.18 0.13 0.74
C ILE A 99 12.85 0.74 -0.62
N GLY A 100 13.62 1.75 -1.04
CA GLY A 100 13.38 2.45 -2.31
C GLY A 100 13.56 1.56 -3.53
N GLU A 101 14.63 0.75 -3.56
CA GLU A 101 14.87 -0.22 -4.64
C GLU A 101 13.72 -1.24 -4.73
N PHE A 102 13.31 -1.80 -3.59
CA PHE A 102 12.20 -2.75 -3.53
C PHE A 102 10.88 -2.13 -4.05
N LEU A 103 10.50 -0.93 -3.58
CA LEU A 103 9.29 -0.25 -4.04
C LEU A 103 9.35 0.10 -5.54
N ASN A 104 10.53 0.47 -6.06
CA ASN A 104 10.71 0.74 -7.47
C ASN A 104 10.50 -0.52 -8.32
N SER A 105 11.03 -1.68 -7.91
CA SER A 105 10.79 -2.95 -8.60
C SER A 105 9.32 -3.32 -8.60
N CYS A 106 8.62 -3.19 -7.46
CA CYS A 106 7.17 -3.37 -7.38
C CYS A 106 6.43 -2.41 -8.32
N SER A 107 6.86 -1.14 -8.40
CA SER A 107 6.20 -0.12 -9.23
C SER A 107 6.20 -0.47 -10.71
N LEU A 108 7.27 -1.08 -11.22
CA LEU A 108 7.39 -1.49 -12.63
C LEU A 108 6.36 -2.55 -12.98
N VAL A 109 6.25 -3.59 -12.17
CA VAL A 109 5.26 -4.67 -12.37
C VAL A 109 3.83 -4.13 -12.29
N ILE A 110 3.54 -3.30 -11.29
CA ILE A 110 2.22 -2.70 -11.10
C ILE A 110 1.85 -1.81 -12.30
N MET A 111 2.78 -0.95 -12.74
CA MET A 111 2.56 -0.03 -13.84
C MET A 111 2.29 -0.76 -15.17
N GLU A 112 3.00 -1.85 -15.41
CA GLU A 112 2.89 -2.63 -16.65
C GLU A 112 1.64 -3.50 -16.69
N HIS A 113 1.23 -4.07 -15.55
CA HIS A 113 0.24 -5.14 -15.54
C HIS A 113 -1.14 -4.75 -14.99
N CYS A 114 -1.29 -3.67 -14.21
CA CYS A 114 -2.61 -3.16 -13.88
C CYS A 114 -3.32 -2.64 -15.12
N GLY A 115 -4.64 -2.84 -15.18
CA GLY A 115 -5.46 -2.41 -16.32
C GLY A 115 -5.71 -0.90 -16.35
N GLY A 116 -5.92 -0.36 -17.54
CA GLY A 116 -6.41 1.01 -17.77
C GLY A 116 -5.62 2.10 -17.01
N ALA A 117 -6.35 2.99 -16.34
CA ALA A 117 -5.76 4.07 -15.56
C ALA A 117 -5.11 3.58 -14.24
N SER A 118 -5.46 2.38 -13.77
CA SER A 118 -4.92 1.84 -12.51
C SER A 118 -3.40 1.64 -12.57
N GLY A 119 -2.85 1.20 -13.70
CA GLY A 119 -1.40 1.03 -13.88
C GLY A 119 -0.62 2.31 -13.60
N PRO A 120 -0.84 3.38 -14.36
CA PRO A 120 -0.19 4.68 -14.12
C PRO A 120 -0.43 5.23 -12.72
N ILE A 121 -1.64 5.11 -12.16
CA ILE A 121 -1.99 5.65 -10.83
C ILE A 121 -1.23 4.90 -9.73
N TRP A 122 -1.41 3.59 -9.63
CA TRP A 122 -0.78 2.78 -8.58
C TRP A 122 0.74 2.69 -8.77
N GLY A 123 1.21 2.50 -10.00
CA GLY A 123 2.63 2.47 -10.29
C GLY A 123 3.35 3.79 -9.96
N SER A 124 2.72 4.95 -10.24
CA SER A 124 3.31 6.25 -9.89
C SER A 124 3.35 6.49 -8.38
N ALA A 125 2.36 5.98 -7.63
CA ALA A 125 2.38 6.03 -6.16
C ALA A 125 3.58 5.27 -5.60
N PHE A 126 3.76 4.01 -6.01
CA PHE A 126 4.89 3.18 -5.57
C PHE A 126 6.24 3.78 -5.99
N ARG A 127 6.33 4.28 -7.21
CA ARG A 127 7.55 4.91 -7.73
C ARG A 127 7.93 6.17 -6.97
N ALA A 128 6.95 7.04 -6.68
CA ALA A 128 7.18 8.26 -5.93
C ALA A 128 7.56 7.97 -4.48
N ALA A 129 6.87 7.00 -3.85
CA ALA A 129 7.20 6.49 -2.53
C ALA A 129 8.65 5.94 -2.49
N GLY A 130 9.00 5.06 -3.43
CA GLY A 130 10.35 4.49 -3.53
C GLY A 130 11.43 5.55 -3.73
N LYS A 131 11.18 6.55 -4.56
CA LYS A 131 12.11 7.67 -4.77
C LYS A 131 12.31 8.52 -3.50
N GLN A 132 11.27 8.73 -2.70
CA GLN A 132 11.38 9.50 -1.46
C GLN A 132 12.30 8.83 -0.44
N VAL A 133 12.33 7.50 -0.42
CA VAL A 133 13.09 6.70 0.55
C VAL A 133 14.27 5.95 -0.08
N GLU A 134 14.77 6.44 -1.20
CA GLU A 134 15.69 5.81 -2.15
C GLU A 134 16.87 5.05 -1.52
N THR A 135 17.43 5.58 -0.41
CA THR A 135 18.61 4.97 0.23
C THR A 135 18.34 4.41 1.62
N LYS A 136 17.07 4.39 2.05
CA LYS A 136 16.70 4.01 3.42
C LYS A 136 16.50 2.48 3.51
N SER A 137 17.17 1.86 4.48
CA SER A 137 16.93 0.46 4.87
C SER A 137 15.88 0.32 5.98
N GLU A 138 15.63 1.43 6.67
CA GLU A 138 14.65 1.57 7.75
C GLU A 138 14.01 2.95 7.70
N LEU A 139 12.79 3.08 8.17
CA LEU A 139 12.04 4.33 8.20
C LEU A 139 11.56 4.64 9.61
N THR A 140 11.72 5.88 10.01
CA THR A 140 11.00 6.47 11.15
C THR A 140 9.55 6.79 10.73
N VAL A 141 8.67 7.08 11.71
CA VAL A 141 7.29 7.52 11.43
C VAL A 141 7.26 8.77 10.55
N SER A 142 8.22 9.70 10.74
CA SER A 142 8.33 10.91 9.92
C SER A 142 8.67 10.58 8.47
N GLU A 143 9.65 9.72 8.24
CA GLU A 143 10.06 9.32 6.90
C GLU A 143 8.98 8.49 6.18
N PHE A 144 8.22 7.69 6.93
CA PHE A 144 7.05 7.01 6.38
C PHE A 144 5.94 8.00 5.99
N ALA A 145 5.69 9.04 6.80
CA ALA A 145 4.75 10.10 6.45
C ALA A 145 5.17 10.85 5.18
N GLU A 146 6.46 11.18 5.04
CA GLU A 146 7.01 11.81 3.82
C GLU A 146 6.87 10.88 2.59
N MET A 147 7.06 9.59 2.77
CA MET A 147 6.84 8.57 1.73
C MET A 147 5.37 8.54 1.29
N MET A 148 4.43 8.62 2.22
CA MET A 148 2.99 8.68 1.91
C MET A 148 2.63 9.98 1.19
N GLU A 149 3.15 11.14 1.61
CA GLU A 149 2.97 12.41 0.90
C GLU A 149 3.53 12.35 -0.54
N ALA A 150 4.68 11.71 -0.72
CA ALA A 150 5.27 11.51 -2.05
C ALA A 150 4.37 10.63 -2.94
N ALA A 151 3.77 9.58 -2.40
CA ALA A 151 2.80 8.76 -3.12
C ALA A 151 1.58 9.57 -3.59
N VAL A 152 1.02 10.43 -2.73
CA VAL A 152 -0.06 11.36 -3.08
C VAL A 152 0.36 12.25 -4.26
N LYS A 153 1.54 12.88 -4.18
CA LYS A 153 2.07 13.75 -5.25
C LYS A 153 2.29 13.00 -6.56
N GLY A 154 2.78 11.76 -6.48
CA GLY A 154 2.97 10.90 -7.66
C GLY A 154 1.66 10.66 -8.40
N ILE A 155 0.59 10.35 -7.68
CA ILE A 155 -0.76 10.20 -8.25
C ILE A 155 -1.27 11.52 -8.86
N GLN A 156 -1.14 12.61 -8.13
CA GLN A 156 -1.57 13.93 -8.60
C GLN A 156 -0.88 14.35 -9.89
N THR A 157 0.44 14.18 -9.96
CA THR A 157 1.23 14.49 -11.18
C THR A 157 0.82 13.61 -12.37
N THR A 158 0.46 12.35 -12.12
CA THR A 158 -0.08 11.47 -13.16
C THR A 158 -1.45 11.96 -13.65
N GLY A 159 -2.30 12.42 -12.73
CA GLY A 159 -3.59 13.03 -13.04
C GLY A 159 -3.45 14.32 -13.87
N GLU A 160 -2.49 15.17 -13.56
CA GLU A 160 -2.20 16.38 -14.34
C GLU A 160 -1.92 16.09 -15.80
N ARG A 161 -1.14 15.05 -16.08
CA ARG A 161 -0.81 14.63 -17.45
C ARG A 161 -2.01 14.05 -18.20
N SER A 162 -2.90 13.36 -17.49
CA SER A 162 -4.02 12.63 -18.09
C SER A 162 -5.30 13.48 -18.22
N PHE A 163 -5.52 14.41 -17.26
CA PHE A 163 -6.77 15.14 -17.11
C PHE A 163 -6.60 16.66 -17.08
N GLY A 164 -5.36 17.16 -17.23
CA GLY A 164 -5.04 18.58 -17.17
C GLY A 164 -4.96 19.16 -15.76
N ARG A 165 -5.26 18.38 -14.72
CA ARG A 165 -5.07 18.73 -13.32
C ARG A 165 -4.88 17.50 -12.45
N GLY A 166 -4.24 17.67 -11.30
CA GLY A 166 -4.16 16.64 -10.26
C GLY A 166 -5.49 16.46 -9.53
N ALA A 167 -5.76 15.25 -9.05
CA ALA A 167 -6.89 14.98 -8.18
C ALA A 167 -6.69 15.64 -6.80
N VAL A 168 -7.75 16.20 -6.24
CA VAL A 168 -7.76 16.80 -4.90
C VAL A 168 -8.86 16.15 -4.05
N VAL A 169 -8.76 16.31 -2.72
CA VAL A 169 -9.83 15.89 -1.81
C VAL A 169 -11.13 16.59 -2.20
N GLY A 170 -12.22 15.85 -2.33
CA GLY A 170 -13.51 16.32 -2.82
C GLY A 170 -13.79 16.02 -4.29
N ASP A 171 -12.85 15.38 -5.02
CA ASP A 171 -13.06 14.94 -6.40
C ASP A 171 -13.77 13.57 -6.52
N LYS A 172 -13.92 12.87 -5.41
CA LYS A 172 -14.43 11.49 -5.34
C LYS A 172 -13.50 10.53 -6.10
N MET A 173 -12.29 10.43 -5.59
CA MET A 173 -11.20 9.60 -6.11
C MET A 173 -10.45 8.95 -4.95
N LEU A 174 -9.54 8.03 -5.25
CA LEU A 174 -8.68 7.41 -4.23
C LEU A 174 -7.90 8.42 -3.36
N ILE A 175 -7.68 9.64 -3.84
CA ILE A 175 -7.04 10.74 -3.10
C ILE A 175 -7.87 11.17 -1.88
N ASP A 176 -9.18 11.01 -1.91
CA ASP A 176 -10.08 11.32 -0.78
C ASP A 176 -9.80 10.43 0.46
N ALA A 177 -9.20 9.26 0.26
CA ALA A 177 -8.72 8.40 1.34
C ALA A 177 -7.22 8.59 1.61
N LEU A 178 -6.41 8.66 0.55
CA LEU A 178 -4.95 8.64 0.68
C LEU A 178 -4.37 9.94 1.24
N ALA A 179 -4.83 11.10 0.78
CA ALA A 179 -4.29 12.38 1.23
C ALA A 179 -4.59 12.63 2.72
N PRO A 180 -5.83 12.49 3.24
CA PRO A 180 -6.05 12.60 4.68
C PRO A 180 -5.28 11.55 5.50
N CYS A 181 -5.07 10.34 4.97
CA CYS A 181 -4.25 9.34 5.61
C CYS A 181 -2.79 9.79 5.73
N ALA A 182 -2.21 10.37 4.67
CA ALA A 182 -0.85 10.91 4.69
C ALA A 182 -0.72 12.07 5.70
N ASP A 183 -1.71 12.96 5.76
CA ASP A 183 -1.76 14.03 6.76
C ASP A 183 -1.83 13.47 8.19
N ALA A 184 -2.62 12.42 8.42
CA ALA A 184 -2.69 11.76 9.72
C ALA A 184 -1.35 11.13 10.13
N TRP A 185 -0.59 10.56 9.19
CA TRP A 185 0.75 10.07 9.44
C TRP A 185 1.71 11.19 9.84
N LYS A 186 1.63 12.34 9.19
CA LYS A 186 2.42 13.52 9.55
C LYS A 186 2.09 14.02 10.97
N ASP A 187 0.81 14.05 11.31
CA ASP A 187 0.37 14.39 12.67
C ASP A 187 0.87 13.39 13.71
N CYS A 188 0.88 12.09 13.39
CA CYS A 188 1.45 11.05 14.24
C CYS A 188 2.96 11.27 14.45
N ALA A 189 3.71 11.60 13.40
CA ALA A 189 5.12 11.93 13.49
C ALA A 189 5.37 13.13 14.43
N ASN A 190 4.62 14.21 14.25
CA ASN A 190 4.72 15.42 15.08
C ASN A 190 4.42 15.16 16.56
N LYS A 191 3.56 14.17 16.85
CA LYS A 191 3.16 13.78 18.21
C LYS A 191 4.00 12.62 18.78
N ASN A 192 5.02 12.16 18.04
CA ASN A 192 5.85 11.01 18.41
C ASN A 192 5.03 9.73 18.67
N ILE A 193 3.96 9.52 17.91
CA ILE A 193 3.14 8.30 17.99
C ILE A 193 3.94 7.13 17.40
N LYS A 194 3.80 5.95 18.00
CA LYS A 194 4.48 4.73 17.54
C LYS A 194 3.85 4.17 16.26
N PHE A 195 4.64 3.45 15.45
CA PHE A 195 4.20 2.89 14.16
C PHE A 195 2.88 2.14 14.26
N LYS A 196 2.74 1.21 15.20
CA LYS A 196 1.51 0.41 15.35
C LYS A 196 0.26 1.28 15.57
N GLU A 197 0.37 2.28 16.41
CA GLU A 197 -0.73 3.20 16.68
C GLU A 197 -0.97 4.13 15.48
N ALA A 198 0.09 4.59 14.81
CA ALA A 198 0.01 5.40 13.60
C ALA A 198 -0.67 4.64 12.45
N PHE A 199 -0.42 3.33 12.27
CA PHE A 199 -1.13 2.49 11.32
C PHE A 199 -2.64 2.44 11.62
N LEU A 200 -3.02 2.28 12.88
CA LEU A 200 -4.44 2.26 13.28
C LEU A 200 -5.13 3.60 13.02
N ILE A 201 -4.44 4.72 13.32
CA ILE A 201 -4.95 6.07 13.07
C ILE A 201 -5.07 6.32 11.57
N GLY A 202 -4.02 6.02 10.79
CA GLY A 202 -4.02 6.18 9.33
C GLY A 202 -5.10 5.36 8.65
N ALA A 203 -5.28 4.10 9.04
CA ALA A 203 -6.34 3.23 8.53
C ALA A 203 -7.74 3.77 8.83
N LYS A 204 -7.96 4.25 10.05
CA LYS A 204 -9.22 4.88 10.44
C LYS A 204 -9.52 6.11 9.58
N VAL A 205 -8.56 6.99 9.40
CA VAL A 205 -8.72 8.19 8.56
C VAL A 205 -8.96 7.84 7.09
N ALA A 206 -8.28 6.84 6.56
CA ALA A 206 -8.48 6.39 5.19
C ALA A 206 -9.90 5.86 4.95
N ILE A 207 -10.43 5.03 5.85
CA ILE A 207 -11.80 4.50 5.70
C ILE A 207 -12.87 5.58 5.92
N GLU A 208 -12.62 6.55 6.80
CA GLU A 208 -13.48 7.72 6.98
C GLU A 208 -13.49 8.59 5.72
N GLY A 209 -12.31 8.87 5.13
CA GLY A 209 -12.18 9.58 3.86
C GLY A 209 -12.92 8.88 2.72
N ALA A 210 -12.79 7.57 2.61
CA ALA A 210 -13.53 6.76 1.65
C ALA A 210 -15.06 6.86 1.85
N ASN A 211 -15.53 6.75 3.09
CA ASN A 211 -16.96 6.86 3.40
C ASN A 211 -17.53 8.25 3.08
N ASN A 212 -16.76 9.31 3.31
CA ASN A 212 -17.20 10.67 3.01
C ASN A 212 -17.43 10.88 1.50
N THR A 213 -16.81 10.09 0.64
CA THR A 213 -17.05 10.17 -0.82
C THR A 213 -18.48 9.81 -1.23
N LYS A 214 -19.27 9.17 -0.37
CA LYS A 214 -20.71 8.90 -0.61
C LYS A 214 -21.51 10.17 -0.84
N GLU A 215 -21.14 11.24 -0.15
CA GLU A 215 -21.83 12.53 -0.18
C GLU A 215 -21.27 13.48 -1.27
N ILE A 216 -20.31 13.03 -2.06
CA ILE A 216 -19.64 13.82 -3.09
C ILE A 216 -20.11 13.38 -4.47
N VAL A 217 -20.49 14.35 -5.32
CA VAL A 217 -20.65 14.13 -6.76
C VAL A 217 -19.25 14.05 -7.38
N ALA A 218 -18.95 12.98 -8.11
CA ALA A 218 -17.66 12.79 -8.73
C ALA A 218 -17.34 13.91 -9.74
N ARG A 219 -16.10 14.40 -9.69
CA ARG A 219 -15.63 15.53 -10.52
C ARG A 219 -14.51 15.16 -11.48
N MET A 220 -14.01 13.92 -11.38
CA MET A 220 -12.86 13.46 -12.13
C MET A 220 -12.98 11.99 -12.49
N GLY A 221 -12.17 11.54 -13.46
CA GLY A 221 -12.20 10.18 -13.93
C GLY A 221 -13.51 9.81 -14.65
N ARG A 222 -13.76 8.51 -14.75
CA ARG A 222 -14.96 7.99 -15.41
C ARG A 222 -16.23 8.33 -14.63
N ALA A 223 -16.19 8.24 -13.31
CA ALA A 223 -17.31 8.62 -12.42
C ALA A 223 -17.70 10.10 -12.58
N GLY A 224 -16.78 10.98 -12.96
CA GLY A 224 -17.07 12.40 -13.19
C GLY A 224 -18.02 12.65 -14.38
N THR A 225 -18.27 11.66 -15.22
CA THR A 225 -19.19 11.79 -16.39
C THR A 225 -20.62 11.41 -16.08
N VAL A 226 -20.90 10.83 -14.90
CA VAL A 226 -22.26 10.32 -14.57
C VAL A 226 -23.04 11.21 -13.61
N GLY A 227 -22.47 12.34 -13.16
CA GLY A 227 -23.14 13.34 -12.34
C GLY A 227 -23.68 12.76 -11.01
N ASP A 228 -24.90 13.12 -10.64
CA ASP A 228 -25.53 12.73 -9.38
C ASP A 228 -25.70 11.22 -9.21
N ARG A 229 -25.61 10.44 -10.27
CA ARG A 229 -25.62 8.96 -10.20
C ARG A 229 -24.43 8.42 -9.41
N SER A 230 -23.37 9.22 -9.23
CA SER A 230 -22.22 8.87 -8.40
C SER A 230 -22.48 8.97 -6.89
N LEU A 231 -23.58 9.60 -6.44
CA LEU A 231 -23.92 9.74 -5.02
C LEU A 231 -24.38 8.43 -4.36
N GLY A 232 -24.29 8.37 -3.03
CA GLY A 232 -24.79 7.27 -2.22
C GLY A 232 -23.85 6.08 -2.06
N HIS A 233 -22.83 5.96 -2.92
CA HIS A 233 -21.82 4.91 -2.86
C HIS A 233 -20.42 5.50 -2.73
N PRO A 234 -19.50 4.88 -1.97
CA PRO A 234 -18.13 5.37 -1.88
C PRO A 234 -17.41 5.19 -3.22
N ASP A 235 -16.36 6.00 -3.46
CA ASP A 235 -15.43 5.76 -4.54
C ASP A 235 -14.71 4.41 -4.36
N ALA A 236 -14.65 3.60 -5.41
CA ALA A 236 -14.08 2.25 -5.34
C ALA A 236 -12.58 2.28 -4.98
N GLY A 237 -11.82 3.24 -5.51
CA GLY A 237 -10.40 3.41 -5.22
C GLY A 237 -10.15 3.87 -3.79
N ALA A 238 -10.92 4.85 -3.31
CA ALA A 238 -10.85 5.33 -1.92
C ALA A 238 -11.23 4.21 -0.94
N TYR A 239 -12.31 3.48 -1.22
CA TYR A 239 -12.74 2.35 -0.40
C TYR A 239 -11.69 1.24 -0.37
N GLY A 240 -11.13 0.90 -1.53
CA GLY A 240 -10.06 -0.09 -1.64
C GLY A 240 -8.86 0.27 -0.76
N LEU A 241 -8.41 1.52 -0.74
CA LEU A 241 -7.34 1.99 0.15
C LEU A 241 -7.73 1.87 1.62
N GLY A 242 -8.97 2.25 1.99
CA GLY A 242 -9.46 2.10 3.35
C GLY A 242 -9.44 0.64 3.83
N VAL A 243 -9.85 -0.30 2.99
CA VAL A 243 -9.80 -1.75 3.27
C VAL A 243 -8.35 -2.22 3.42
N ILE A 244 -7.47 -1.87 2.48
CA ILE A 244 -6.05 -2.25 2.49
C ILE A 244 -5.38 -1.78 3.79
N PHE A 245 -5.48 -0.50 4.13
CA PHE A 245 -4.85 0.02 5.34
C PHE A 245 -5.44 -0.57 6.62
N THR A 246 -6.74 -0.88 6.63
CA THR A 246 -7.40 -1.54 7.77
C THR A 246 -6.84 -2.95 7.98
N GLU A 247 -6.67 -3.73 6.93
CA GLU A 247 -6.12 -5.08 7.04
C GLU A 247 -4.63 -5.08 7.43
N ILE A 248 -3.83 -4.16 6.87
CA ILE A 248 -2.43 -3.98 7.27
C ILE A 248 -2.35 -3.61 8.76
N ALA A 249 -3.18 -2.67 9.23
CA ALA A 249 -3.16 -2.24 10.63
C ALA A 249 -3.52 -3.36 11.62
N LYS A 250 -4.33 -4.35 11.22
CA LYS A 250 -4.66 -5.53 12.04
C LYS A 250 -3.50 -6.51 12.16
N THR A 251 -2.67 -6.61 11.14
CA THR A 251 -1.66 -7.67 11.01
C THR A 251 -0.25 -7.19 11.38
N ILE A 252 0.02 -5.89 11.31
CA ILE A 252 1.32 -5.32 11.67
C ILE A 252 1.53 -5.42 13.20
N LYS A 253 2.67 -5.97 13.61
CA LYS A 253 2.97 -6.26 15.03
C LYS A 253 3.92 -5.24 15.63
#